data_ae1308f34d65a7dcdea109855aec24a9
#
_entry.id   ae1308f34d65a7dcdea109855aec24a9
#
_cell.length_a   1.000
_cell.length_b   1.000
_cell.length_c   1.000
_cell.angle_alpha   90.00
_cell.angle_beta   90.00
_cell.angle_gamma   90.00
#
_symmetry.space_group_name_H-M   'P 1'
#
loop_
_entity.id
_entity.type
_entity.pdbx_description
1 polymer ?
#
loop_
_entity_poly.entity_id
_entity_poly.type
_entity_poly.pdbx_seq_one_letter_code
_entity_poly.pdbx_strand_id
1 'polypeptide(L)'
;MTPLEESGAIHIFNPKTSTWRKVDPSSSDYPAARSYHCSTATSDTILIHAGCGNADVGRLNDLWSFDVHTKGWTKLSNAPGDPRGGSAITFDKNTNRLWRFGGFNGKTEVGGVIDHIELGNGNTQDARWASVDFKTLEIDSSSPEARSVTGLHVLADGRMITFFGEGKPSPTGGHDAAGNFWGDVWIFDDKSKTWVEVDQQQGETPGERGWFGSDAYGNGVVVWGGINKDNDRIPDGWVLKLE
;
A
#
# COMPACT_ATOMS: atom_id res chain seq x y z
N MET A 1 -15.49 1.04 13.30
CA MET A 1 -15.51 -0.40 12.92
C MET A 1 -14.54 -1.12 13.85
N THR A 2 -14.94 -2.24 14.44
CA THR A 2 -14.05 -3.03 15.32
C THR A 2 -13.48 -4.17 14.50
N PRO A 3 -12.14 -4.28 14.35
CA PRO A 3 -11.51 -5.40 13.65
C PRO A 3 -11.85 -6.75 14.31
N LEU A 4 -11.95 -7.79 13.48
CA LEU A 4 -12.13 -9.16 13.99
C LEU A 4 -10.84 -9.65 14.65
N GLU A 5 -10.95 -10.22 15.85
CA GLU A 5 -9.83 -10.82 16.56
C GLU A 5 -9.74 -12.30 16.21
N GLU A 6 -8.66 -12.70 15.55
CA GLU A 6 -8.42 -14.08 15.13
C GLU A 6 -7.04 -14.60 15.55
N SER A 7 -6.43 -13.96 16.54
CA SER A 7 -5.14 -14.39 17.11
C SER A 7 -4.03 -14.54 16.06
N GLY A 8 -3.99 -13.63 15.08
CA GLY A 8 -3.00 -13.62 14.02
C GLY A 8 -3.17 -14.70 12.94
N ALA A 9 -4.32 -15.36 12.88
CA ALA A 9 -4.58 -16.40 11.89
C ALA A 9 -4.62 -15.85 10.45
N ILE A 10 -4.23 -16.68 9.48
CA ILE A 10 -4.29 -16.42 8.04
C ILE A 10 -5.30 -17.35 7.39
N HIS A 11 -6.16 -16.81 6.53
CA HIS A 11 -7.07 -17.58 5.71
C HIS A 11 -6.51 -17.75 4.30
N ILE A 12 -6.38 -18.99 3.84
CA ILE A 12 -5.84 -19.34 2.52
C ILE A 12 -6.97 -19.91 1.67
N PHE A 13 -7.20 -19.28 0.51
CA PHE A 13 -8.11 -19.80 -0.51
C PHE A 13 -7.35 -20.61 -1.56
N ASN A 14 -7.83 -21.81 -1.83
CA ASN A 14 -7.34 -22.62 -2.94
C ASN A 14 -8.31 -22.50 -4.13
N PRO A 15 -7.95 -21.79 -5.21
CA PRO A 15 -8.85 -21.58 -6.35
C PRO A 15 -9.13 -22.84 -7.16
N LYS A 16 -8.24 -23.86 -7.11
CA LYS A 16 -8.44 -25.13 -7.83
C LYS A 16 -9.52 -26.00 -7.21
N THR A 17 -9.65 -25.94 -5.88
CA THR A 17 -10.63 -26.75 -5.13
C THR A 17 -11.77 -25.91 -4.58
N SER A 18 -11.71 -24.59 -4.74
CA SER A 18 -12.67 -23.62 -4.17
C SER A 18 -12.87 -23.79 -2.67
N THR A 19 -11.78 -24.09 -1.93
CA THR A 19 -11.82 -24.32 -0.50
C THR A 19 -11.00 -23.29 0.27
N TRP A 20 -11.43 -22.96 1.47
CA TRP A 20 -10.71 -22.14 2.44
C TRP A 20 -10.03 -23.01 3.50
N ARG A 21 -8.88 -22.58 3.95
CA ARG A 21 -8.18 -23.15 5.09
C ARG A 21 -7.71 -22.03 6.02
N LYS A 22 -8.02 -22.14 7.29
CA LYS A 22 -7.45 -21.31 8.35
C LYS A 22 -6.10 -21.88 8.75
N VAL A 23 -5.12 -21.01 8.96
CA VAL A 23 -3.78 -21.34 9.46
C VAL A 23 -3.54 -20.51 10.70
N ASP A 24 -3.48 -21.15 11.85
CA ASP A 24 -3.12 -20.52 13.10
C ASP A 24 -1.59 -20.33 13.15
N PRO A 25 -1.09 -19.22 13.71
CA PRO A 25 0.35 -18.97 13.78
C PRO A 25 1.04 -19.92 14.74
N SER A 26 2.30 -20.24 14.43
CA SER A 26 3.17 -21.00 15.32
C SER A 26 3.87 -20.12 16.37
N SER A 27 3.91 -18.81 16.16
CA SER A 27 4.49 -17.82 17.07
C SER A 27 3.48 -17.39 18.14
N SER A 28 3.98 -17.03 19.32
CA SER A 28 3.17 -16.41 20.38
C SER A 28 2.84 -14.95 20.11
N ASP A 29 3.73 -14.27 19.38
CA ASP A 29 3.55 -12.90 18.98
C ASP A 29 2.98 -12.82 17.57
N TYR A 30 2.00 -11.95 17.37
CA TYR A 30 1.33 -11.71 16.11
C TYR A 30 0.78 -10.29 16.05
N PRO A 31 0.48 -9.76 14.84
CA PRO A 31 -0.08 -8.42 14.69
C PRO A 31 -1.45 -8.31 15.36
N ALA A 32 -1.69 -7.20 16.05
CA ALA A 32 -3.02 -6.88 16.58
C ALA A 32 -4.06 -6.86 15.45
N ALA A 33 -5.31 -7.20 15.79
CA ALA A 33 -6.43 -7.10 14.86
C ALA A 33 -6.57 -5.69 14.29
N ARG A 34 -6.71 -5.58 12.97
CA ARG A 34 -6.67 -4.31 12.26
C ARG A 34 -7.50 -4.28 10.99
N SER A 35 -7.93 -3.10 10.62
CA SER A 35 -8.50 -2.78 9.32
C SER A 35 -7.61 -1.76 8.60
N TYR A 36 -7.83 -1.52 7.31
CA TYR A 36 -7.11 -0.51 6.52
C TYR A 36 -5.59 -0.69 6.49
N HIS A 37 -5.09 -1.89 6.78
CA HIS A 37 -3.70 -2.27 6.57
C HIS A 37 -3.43 -2.51 5.09
N CYS A 38 -2.17 -2.43 4.73
CA CYS A 38 -1.69 -2.86 3.42
C CYS A 38 -0.85 -4.12 3.54
N SER A 39 -0.77 -4.87 2.45
CA SER A 39 -0.01 -6.11 2.40
C SER A 39 0.67 -6.29 1.04
N THR A 40 1.78 -7.01 1.06
CA THR A 40 2.49 -7.49 -0.12
C THR A 40 3.15 -8.82 0.23
N ALA A 41 3.73 -9.50 -0.77
CA ALA A 41 4.38 -10.77 -0.54
C ALA A 41 5.75 -10.85 -1.24
N THR A 42 6.64 -11.64 -0.64
CA THR A 42 7.81 -12.19 -1.30
C THR A 42 7.51 -13.62 -1.77
N SER A 43 8.54 -14.40 -2.18
CA SER A 43 8.37 -15.84 -2.48
C SER A 43 7.84 -16.64 -1.27
N ASP A 44 8.27 -16.29 -0.07
CA ASP A 44 8.10 -17.12 1.12
C ASP A 44 7.46 -16.40 2.30
N THR A 45 7.12 -15.11 2.12
CA THR A 45 6.69 -14.25 3.22
C THR A 45 5.54 -13.36 2.81
N ILE A 46 4.56 -13.21 3.69
CA ILE A 46 3.53 -12.18 3.60
C ILE A 46 3.94 -11.04 4.53
N LEU A 47 3.96 -9.82 4.01
CA LEU A 47 4.24 -8.61 4.77
C LEU A 47 2.94 -7.85 4.98
N ILE A 48 2.66 -7.44 6.21
CA ILE A 48 1.55 -6.53 6.52
C ILE A 48 2.07 -5.30 7.24
N HIS A 49 1.49 -4.17 6.93
CA HIS A 49 1.93 -2.89 7.48
C HIS A 49 0.77 -2.01 7.88
N ALA A 50 0.94 -1.32 9.03
CA ALA A 50 0.10 -0.22 9.46
C ALA A 50 -1.39 -0.59 9.64
N GLY A 51 -2.30 0.35 9.35
CA GLY A 51 -3.73 0.15 9.51
C GLY A 51 -4.29 0.75 10.80
N CYS A 52 -5.51 0.38 11.12
CA CYS A 52 -6.25 0.86 12.29
C CYS A 52 -6.67 -0.33 13.14
N GLY A 53 -6.25 -0.34 14.39
CA GLY A 53 -6.75 -1.25 15.40
C GLY A 53 -8.12 -0.81 15.96
N ASN A 54 -8.48 -1.34 17.12
CA ASN A 54 -9.64 -0.87 17.86
C ASN A 54 -9.39 0.52 18.49
N ALA A 55 -10.34 1.03 19.26
CA ALA A 55 -10.26 2.37 19.86
C ALA A 55 -9.05 2.52 20.83
N ASP A 56 -8.64 1.45 21.49
CA ASP A 56 -7.53 1.46 22.46
C ASP A 56 -6.16 1.39 21.75
N VAL A 57 -6.09 0.73 20.60
CA VAL A 57 -4.88 0.54 19.81
C VAL A 57 -4.63 1.71 18.84
N GLY A 58 -5.68 2.25 18.26
CA GLY A 58 -5.60 3.37 17.33
C GLY A 58 -4.93 3.00 15.99
N ARG A 59 -4.28 3.98 15.37
CA ARG A 59 -3.53 3.79 14.12
C ARG A 59 -2.16 3.21 14.39
N LEU A 60 -1.66 2.45 13.42
CA LEU A 60 -0.45 1.66 13.53
C LEU A 60 0.60 2.10 12.49
N ASN A 61 1.87 1.85 12.78
CA ASN A 61 2.99 2.02 11.85
C ASN A 61 3.95 0.82 11.90
N ASP A 62 3.51 -0.26 12.52
CA ASP A 62 4.26 -1.51 12.63
C ASP A 62 4.36 -2.23 11.28
N LEU A 63 5.38 -3.05 11.15
CA LEU A 63 5.58 -3.96 10.04
C LEU A 63 5.74 -5.37 10.59
N TRP A 64 5.00 -6.30 10.02
CA TRP A 64 5.04 -7.72 10.38
C TRP A 64 5.28 -8.58 9.16
N SER A 65 6.00 -9.65 9.36
CA SER A 65 6.33 -10.66 8.38
C SER A 65 5.77 -12.01 8.83
N PHE A 66 5.02 -12.68 7.96
CA PHE A 66 4.54 -14.04 8.16
C PHE A 66 5.29 -15.00 7.23
N ASP A 67 6.03 -15.90 7.79
CA ASP A 67 6.72 -16.95 7.03
C ASP A 67 5.73 -18.09 6.69
N VAL A 68 5.56 -18.38 5.40
CA VAL A 68 4.55 -19.35 4.93
C VAL A 68 4.93 -20.80 5.23
N HIS A 69 6.21 -21.10 5.49
CA HIS A 69 6.69 -22.44 5.80
C HIS A 69 6.60 -22.74 7.30
N THR A 70 7.17 -21.84 8.11
CA THR A 70 7.15 -21.98 9.58
C THR A 70 5.82 -21.55 10.19
N LYS A 71 5.00 -20.78 9.46
CA LYS A 71 3.73 -20.20 9.91
C LYS A 71 3.88 -19.26 11.10
N GLY A 72 5.06 -18.66 11.24
CA GLY A 72 5.40 -17.74 12.32
C GLY A 72 5.31 -16.27 11.89
N TRP A 73 4.84 -15.43 12.82
CA TRP A 73 4.94 -13.99 12.71
C TRP A 73 6.24 -13.49 13.31
N THR A 74 6.83 -12.49 12.67
CA THR A 74 7.99 -11.75 13.17
C THR A 74 7.69 -10.26 13.03
N LYS A 75 7.82 -9.51 14.12
CA LYS A 75 7.73 -8.06 14.10
C LYS A 75 9.04 -7.48 13.58
N LEU A 76 8.94 -6.61 12.58
CA LEU A 76 10.06 -5.86 12.00
C LEU A 76 10.08 -4.43 12.55
N SER A 77 11.07 -3.63 12.12
CA SER A 77 11.18 -2.23 12.52
C SER A 77 9.94 -1.43 12.11
N ASN A 78 9.43 -0.63 13.03
CA ASN A 78 8.33 0.28 12.73
C ASN A 78 8.74 1.29 11.65
N ALA A 79 7.81 1.62 10.78
CA ALA A 79 8.04 2.64 9.76
C ALA A 79 8.08 4.05 10.36
N PRO A 80 8.81 4.99 9.73
CA PRO A 80 8.94 6.36 10.21
C PRO A 80 7.63 7.16 10.09
N GLY A 81 7.59 8.29 10.76
CA GLY A 81 6.45 9.22 10.74
C GLY A 81 5.23 8.72 11.49
N ASP A 82 4.12 9.40 11.29
CA ASP A 82 2.88 9.12 12.00
C ASP A 82 2.30 7.74 11.66
N PRO A 83 1.68 7.05 12.65
CA PRO A 83 0.84 5.88 12.40
C PRO A 83 -0.31 6.21 11.44
N ARG A 84 -0.61 5.30 10.50
CA ARG A 84 -1.55 5.57 9.42
C ARG A 84 -2.29 4.33 8.91
N GLY A 85 -3.47 4.53 8.36
CA GLY A 85 -4.19 3.52 7.57
C GLY A 85 -4.22 3.90 6.10
N GLY A 86 -4.59 2.97 5.22
CA GLY A 86 -4.72 3.22 3.80
C GLY A 86 -3.42 3.60 3.07
N SER A 87 -2.25 3.31 3.65
CA SER A 87 -0.98 3.39 2.90
C SER A 87 -0.90 2.26 1.88
N ALA A 88 -0.04 2.44 0.88
CA ALA A 88 0.33 1.39 -0.05
C ALA A 88 1.76 0.90 0.23
N ILE A 89 1.98 -0.42 0.08
CA ILE A 89 3.30 -1.03 0.10
C ILE A 89 3.50 -1.94 -1.11
N THR A 90 4.73 -2.02 -1.57
CA THR A 90 5.13 -2.97 -2.62
C THR A 90 6.53 -3.50 -2.36
N PHE A 91 6.78 -4.76 -2.73
CA PHE A 91 8.08 -5.37 -2.58
C PHE A 91 8.80 -5.43 -3.93
N ASP A 92 9.99 -4.84 -3.97
CA ASP A 92 10.90 -4.94 -5.12
C ASP A 92 11.88 -6.08 -4.90
N LYS A 93 11.66 -7.17 -5.63
CA LYS A 93 12.52 -8.38 -5.59
C LYS A 93 13.93 -8.15 -6.14
N ASN A 94 14.13 -7.13 -6.99
CA ASN A 94 15.43 -6.87 -7.60
C ASN A 94 16.39 -6.17 -6.64
N THR A 95 15.84 -5.32 -5.77
CA THR A 95 16.59 -4.57 -4.76
C THR A 95 16.40 -5.12 -3.35
N ASN A 96 15.53 -6.11 -3.18
CA ASN A 96 15.11 -6.68 -1.89
C ASN A 96 14.57 -5.60 -0.93
N ARG A 97 13.85 -4.62 -1.46
CA ARG A 97 13.29 -3.49 -0.69
C ARG A 97 11.79 -3.54 -0.64
N LEU A 98 11.25 -3.28 0.54
CA LEU A 98 9.85 -2.94 0.73
C LEU A 98 9.72 -1.42 0.66
N TRP A 99 8.86 -0.95 -0.20
CA TRP A 99 8.52 0.46 -0.37
C TRP A 99 7.17 0.79 0.24
N ARG A 100 7.02 2.00 0.76
CA ARG A 100 5.76 2.51 1.33
C ARG A 100 5.48 3.93 0.85
N PHE A 101 4.24 4.18 0.46
CA PHE A 101 3.77 5.49 0.05
C PHE A 101 2.39 5.82 0.61
N GLY A 102 2.12 7.09 0.86
CA GLY A 102 0.81 7.61 1.21
C GLY A 102 0.26 7.15 2.56
N GLY A 103 -1.05 7.20 2.68
CA GLY A 103 -1.85 6.85 3.85
C GLY A 103 -2.43 8.04 4.57
N PHE A 104 -3.36 7.78 5.48
CA PHE A 104 -4.05 8.78 6.30
C PHE A 104 -3.67 8.64 7.78
N ASN A 105 -3.17 9.72 8.39
CA ASN A 105 -2.67 9.70 9.77
C ASN A 105 -3.75 9.99 10.84
N GLY A 106 -5.00 10.16 10.42
CA GLY A 106 -6.12 10.54 11.30
C GLY A 106 -6.47 12.03 11.24
N LYS A 107 -5.66 12.83 10.54
CA LYS A 107 -5.87 14.27 10.34
C LYS A 107 -5.79 14.67 8.87
N THR A 108 -4.75 14.17 8.19
CA THR A 108 -4.48 14.47 6.78
C THR A 108 -3.91 13.24 6.08
N GLU A 109 -4.04 13.21 4.78
CA GLU A 109 -3.27 12.33 3.90
C GLU A 109 -1.79 12.69 3.97
N VAL A 110 -0.95 11.68 3.82
CA VAL A 110 0.51 11.80 3.81
C VAL A 110 1.02 11.79 2.38
N GLY A 111 1.97 12.68 2.08
CA GLY A 111 2.62 12.78 0.77
C GLY A 111 3.95 13.50 0.87
N GLY A 112 4.62 13.68 -0.28
CA GLY A 112 5.93 14.31 -0.36
C GLY A 112 7.09 13.44 0.14
N VAL A 113 6.83 12.20 0.54
CA VAL A 113 7.82 11.24 1.03
C VAL A 113 7.50 9.84 0.51
N ILE A 114 8.51 9.10 0.09
CA ILE A 114 8.43 7.65 -0.09
C ILE A 114 9.45 6.99 0.84
N ASP A 115 9.03 5.97 1.55
CA ASP A 115 9.88 5.25 2.50
C ASP A 115 10.25 3.88 1.97
N HIS A 116 11.41 3.38 2.35
CA HIS A 116 11.80 2.00 2.07
C HIS A 116 12.58 1.37 3.21
N ILE A 117 12.52 0.04 3.27
CA ILE A 117 13.33 -0.79 4.15
C ILE A 117 13.92 -1.94 3.34
N GLU A 118 15.20 -2.21 3.50
CA GLU A 118 15.86 -3.36 2.88
C GLU A 118 15.62 -4.60 3.76
N LEU A 119 15.01 -5.63 3.18
CA LEU A 119 14.74 -6.88 3.86
C LEU A 119 15.95 -7.80 3.67
N GLY A 120 16.81 -7.89 4.69
CA GLY A 120 18.03 -8.70 4.64
C GLY A 120 17.74 -10.22 4.56
N ASN A 121 18.69 -10.97 4.05
CA ASN A 121 18.64 -12.44 4.00
C ASN A 121 18.85 -13.04 5.41
N GLY A 122 17.79 -13.09 6.24
CA GLY A 122 17.79 -13.88 7.46
C GLY A 122 17.77 -13.13 8.80
N ASN A 123 18.12 -11.85 8.88
CA ASN A 123 17.94 -11.06 10.11
C ASN A 123 17.38 -9.67 9.79
N THR A 124 16.06 -9.61 9.66
CA THR A 124 15.32 -8.38 9.30
C THR A 124 15.00 -7.49 10.50
N GLN A 125 15.27 -7.94 11.74
CA GLN A 125 14.95 -7.16 12.95
C GLN A 125 15.80 -5.90 13.08
N ASP A 126 17.03 -5.92 12.56
CA ASP A 126 17.94 -4.77 12.58
C ASP A 126 17.83 -3.87 11.35
N ALA A 127 16.99 -4.25 10.37
CA ALA A 127 16.75 -3.45 9.18
C ALA A 127 16.19 -2.07 9.56
N ARG A 128 16.67 -1.03 8.89
CA ARG A 128 16.27 0.35 9.16
C ARG A 128 15.54 0.93 7.95
N TRP A 129 14.49 1.67 8.24
CA TRP A 129 13.79 2.45 7.23
C TRP A 129 14.65 3.64 6.81
N ALA A 130 14.59 3.95 5.53
CA ALA A 130 15.09 5.18 4.93
C ALA A 130 13.95 5.89 4.21
N SER A 131 14.04 7.21 4.11
CA SER A 131 13.02 8.06 3.49
C SER A 131 13.64 8.90 2.38
N VAL A 132 12.94 9.04 1.28
CA VAL A 132 13.21 10.03 0.24
C VAL A 132 12.16 11.12 0.41
N ASP A 133 12.59 12.28 0.91
CA ASP A 133 11.73 13.45 1.13
C ASP A 133 11.89 14.43 -0.02
N PHE A 134 10.87 14.51 -0.88
CA PHE A 134 10.90 15.34 -2.09
C PHE A 134 10.86 16.84 -1.83
N LYS A 135 10.47 17.27 -0.63
CA LYS A 135 10.49 18.68 -0.23
C LYS A 135 11.90 19.17 0.09
N THR A 136 12.79 18.26 0.46
CA THR A 136 14.18 18.59 0.83
C THR A 136 15.17 18.37 -0.31
N LEU A 137 14.75 17.66 -1.36
CA LEU A 137 15.56 17.49 -2.56
C LEU A 137 15.55 18.81 -3.36
N GLU A 138 16.75 19.35 -3.63
CA GLU A 138 16.95 20.54 -4.51
C GLU A 138 16.69 20.21 -5.99
N ILE A 139 15.75 19.30 -6.25
CA ILE A 139 15.36 18.85 -7.57
C ILE A 139 14.03 19.54 -7.89
N ASP A 140 13.99 20.32 -8.95
CA ASP A 140 12.75 20.88 -9.49
C ASP A 140 11.91 19.77 -10.15
N SER A 141 11.41 18.86 -9.31
CA SER A 141 10.57 17.75 -9.74
C SER A 141 9.23 17.80 -9.04
N SER A 142 8.17 17.74 -9.82
CA SER A 142 6.83 17.46 -9.31
C SER A 142 6.81 16.06 -8.65
N SER A 143 5.93 15.88 -7.69
CA SER A 143 5.69 14.59 -7.03
C SER A 143 4.20 14.40 -6.83
N PRO A 144 3.72 13.14 -6.70
CA PRO A 144 2.30 12.91 -6.44
C PRO A 144 1.88 13.61 -5.14
N GLU A 145 0.72 14.24 -5.18
CA GLU A 145 0.11 14.87 -4.03
C GLU A 145 -0.20 13.85 -2.92
N ALA A 146 -0.38 14.36 -1.68
CA ALA A 146 -0.73 13.54 -0.53
C ALA A 146 -2.00 12.73 -0.79
N ARG A 147 -1.95 11.43 -0.51
CA ARG A 147 -3.05 10.51 -0.81
C ARG A 147 -3.06 9.28 0.07
N SER A 148 -4.24 8.68 0.23
CA SER A 148 -4.44 7.37 0.83
C SER A 148 -5.17 6.44 -0.15
N VAL A 149 -5.25 5.16 0.16
CA VAL A 149 -5.96 4.12 -0.60
C VAL A 149 -5.66 4.13 -2.11
N THR A 150 -4.38 4.36 -2.42
CA THR A 150 -3.77 4.45 -3.74
C THR A 150 -3.14 3.11 -4.15
N GLY A 151 -2.88 2.93 -5.44
CA GLY A 151 -2.05 1.83 -5.93
C GLY A 151 -0.56 2.14 -5.83
N LEU A 152 0.25 1.13 -5.50
CA LEU A 152 1.72 1.20 -5.54
C LEU A 152 2.26 -0.15 -5.96
N HIS A 153 2.97 -0.22 -7.09
CA HIS A 153 3.52 -1.48 -7.59
C HIS A 153 4.90 -1.28 -8.21
N VAL A 154 5.74 -2.32 -8.12
CA VAL A 154 6.96 -2.45 -8.92
C VAL A 154 6.63 -3.24 -10.17
N LEU A 155 6.94 -2.68 -11.32
CA LEU A 155 6.70 -3.27 -12.63
C LEU A 155 7.80 -4.27 -13.02
N ALA A 156 7.57 -5.06 -14.05
CA ALA A 156 8.52 -6.09 -14.48
C ALA A 156 9.89 -5.53 -14.90
N ASP A 157 9.94 -4.29 -15.38
CA ASP A 157 11.16 -3.58 -15.77
C ASP A 157 11.87 -2.86 -14.59
N GLY A 158 11.31 -2.95 -13.38
CA GLY A 158 11.86 -2.37 -12.16
C GLY A 158 11.41 -0.94 -11.88
N ARG A 159 10.64 -0.31 -12.77
CA ARG A 159 10.01 0.99 -12.48
C ARG A 159 8.94 0.82 -11.40
N MET A 160 8.73 1.83 -10.59
CA MET A 160 7.66 1.85 -9.60
C MET A 160 6.56 2.82 -10.03
N ILE A 161 5.32 2.39 -9.92
CA ILE A 161 4.15 3.16 -10.30
C ILE A 161 3.25 3.41 -9.10
N THR A 162 2.75 4.64 -8.93
CA THR A 162 1.61 4.97 -8.07
C THR A 162 0.52 5.67 -8.87
N PHE A 163 -0.73 5.46 -8.49
CA PHE A 163 -1.86 5.97 -9.26
C PHE A 163 -3.11 6.09 -8.40
N PHE A 164 -3.97 7.05 -8.74
CA PHE A 164 -5.26 7.30 -8.11
C PHE A 164 -5.15 7.52 -6.60
N GLY A 165 -6.21 7.24 -5.86
CA GLY A 165 -6.28 7.35 -4.41
C GLY A 165 -7.12 8.54 -3.95
N GLU A 166 -7.37 8.58 -2.66
CA GLU A 166 -8.12 9.64 -2.00
C GLU A 166 -7.16 10.72 -1.49
N GLY A 167 -7.45 11.96 -1.83
CA GLY A 167 -6.76 13.15 -1.36
C GLY A 167 -7.45 13.77 -0.14
N LYS A 168 -7.64 15.09 -0.16
CA LYS A 168 -8.26 15.80 0.96
C LYS A 168 -9.66 15.24 1.25
N PRO A 169 -10.01 15.06 2.54
CA PRO A 169 -11.33 14.59 2.93
C PRO A 169 -12.44 15.54 2.49
N SER A 170 -13.66 15.03 2.41
CA SER A 170 -14.85 15.83 2.10
C SER A 170 -14.96 17.04 3.07
N PRO A 171 -15.16 18.25 2.55
CA PRO A 171 -15.29 19.45 3.39
C PRO A 171 -16.54 19.43 4.30
N THR A 172 -17.51 18.59 3.99
CA THR A 172 -18.80 18.52 4.71
C THR A 172 -18.97 17.24 5.51
N GLY A 173 -18.39 16.13 5.09
CA GLY A 173 -18.55 14.81 5.72
C GLY A 173 -17.24 14.22 6.27
N GLY A 174 -16.12 14.91 6.14
CA GLY A 174 -14.82 14.37 6.54
C GLY A 174 -14.53 13.06 5.85
N HIS A 175 -13.99 12.08 6.57
CA HIS A 175 -13.71 10.73 6.06
C HIS A 175 -14.92 9.78 6.09
N ASP A 176 -16.07 10.22 6.56
CA ASP A 176 -17.32 9.47 6.49
C ASP A 176 -18.04 9.65 5.15
N ALA A 177 -17.54 10.55 4.31
CA ALA A 177 -18.00 10.78 2.93
C ALA A 177 -16.81 10.78 1.97
N ALA A 178 -17.08 10.51 0.70
CA ALA A 178 -16.07 10.55 -0.33
C ALA A 178 -15.38 11.92 -0.37
N GLY A 179 -14.06 11.90 -0.32
CA GLY A 179 -13.22 13.08 -0.42
C GLY A 179 -12.92 13.45 -1.87
N ASN A 180 -11.81 14.14 -2.08
CA ASN A 180 -11.28 14.41 -3.40
C ASN A 180 -10.45 13.21 -3.86
N PHE A 181 -10.71 12.68 -5.05
CA PHE A 181 -9.94 11.58 -5.61
C PHE A 181 -9.00 12.06 -6.70
N TRP A 182 -7.88 11.34 -6.82
CA TRP A 182 -6.90 11.55 -7.87
C TRP A 182 -7.17 10.60 -9.05
N GLY A 183 -6.94 11.10 -10.27
CA GLY A 183 -6.99 10.32 -11.51
C GLY A 183 -5.64 10.22 -12.21
N ASP A 184 -4.59 10.69 -11.59
CA ASP A 184 -3.22 10.76 -12.10
C ASP A 184 -2.46 9.43 -11.95
N VAL A 185 -1.40 9.31 -12.72
CA VAL A 185 -0.47 8.17 -12.72
C VAL A 185 0.95 8.72 -12.68
N TRP A 186 1.77 8.15 -11.80
CA TRP A 186 3.15 8.59 -11.58
C TRP A 186 4.12 7.42 -11.60
N ILE A 187 5.29 7.64 -12.20
CA ILE A 187 6.41 6.69 -12.20
C ILE A 187 7.52 7.25 -11.31
N PHE A 188 8.01 6.43 -10.40
CA PHE A 188 9.18 6.73 -9.57
C PHE A 188 10.41 6.02 -10.12
N ASP A 189 11.49 6.78 -10.28
CA ASP A 189 12.81 6.26 -10.58
C ASP A 189 13.69 6.30 -9.32
N ASP A 190 14.04 5.13 -8.80
CA ASP A 190 14.87 5.01 -7.59
C ASP A 190 16.31 5.49 -7.80
N LYS A 191 16.82 5.53 -9.02
CA LYS A 191 18.20 5.99 -9.28
C LYS A 191 18.31 7.50 -9.23
N SER A 192 17.41 8.20 -9.91
CA SER A 192 17.35 9.66 -9.91
C SER A 192 16.61 10.25 -8.71
N LYS A 193 15.84 9.42 -7.98
CA LYS A 193 14.94 9.86 -6.89
C LYS A 193 13.89 10.86 -7.36
N THR A 194 13.39 10.68 -8.57
CA THR A 194 12.40 11.59 -9.20
C THR A 194 11.10 10.88 -9.49
N TRP A 195 10.02 11.66 -9.48
CA TRP A 195 8.73 11.27 -10.00
C TRP A 195 8.51 11.89 -11.38
N VAL A 196 7.84 11.16 -12.24
CA VAL A 196 7.38 11.65 -13.54
C VAL A 196 5.89 11.32 -13.64
N GLU A 197 5.08 12.34 -13.89
CA GLU A 197 3.66 12.15 -14.20
C GLU A 197 3.52 11.57 -15.59
N VAL A 198 2.67 10.56 -15.73
CA VAL A 198 2.42 9.90 -17.02
C VAL A 198 1.28 10.60 -17.72
N ASP A 199 1.56 11.13 -18.92
CA ASP A 199 0.54 11.65 -19.80
C ASP A 199 -0.41 10.52 -20.23
N GLN A 200 -1.67 10.61 -19.80
CA GLN A 200 -2.67 9.65 -20.22
C GLN A 200 -3.10 9.93 -21.64
N GLN A 201 -3.06 8.92 -22.49
CA GLN A 201 -3.52 9.05 -23.88
C GLN A 201 -5.00 9.45 -23.93
N GLN A 202 -5.37 10.20 -24.98
CA GLN A 202 -6.77 10.55 -25.22
C GLN A 202 -7.61 9.29 -25.44
N GLY A 203 -8.73 9.18 -24.73
CA GLY A 203 -9.62 8.05 -24.82
C GLY A 203 -10.43 7.85 -23.54
N GLU A 204 -11.00 6.67 -23.39
CA GLU A 204 -11.65 6.28 -22.15
C GLU A 204 -10.60 6.02 -21.07
N THR A 205 -10.80 6.59 -19.88
CA THR A 205 -9.95 6.45 -18.71
C THR A 205 -10.76 5.89 -17.54
N PRO A 206 -10.09 5.26 -16.55
CA PRO A 206 -10.79 4.74 -15.36
C PRO A 206 -11.52 5.79 -14.54
N GLY A 207 -11.17 7.06 -14.72
CA GLY A 207 -11.63 8.16 -13.87
C GLY A 207 -11.02 8.14 -12.47
N GLU A 208 -11.23 9.24 -11.76
CA GLU A 208 -10.76 9.44 -10.38
C GLU A 208 -11.38 8.43 -9.43
N ARG A 209 -10.55 7.73 -8.65
CA ARG A 209 -11.02 6.70 -7.70
C ARG A 209 -10.03 6.39 -6.59
N GLY A 210 -10.53 5.85 -5.49
CA GLY A 210 -9.74 5.22 -4.44
C GLY A 210 -10.37 3.90 -3.99
N TRP A 211 -9.78 3.20 -3.03
CA TRP A 211 -10.33 1.98 -2.43
C TRP A 211 -10.51 0.81 -3.41
N PHE A 212 -9.75 0.78 -4.48
CA PHE A 212 -9.77 -0.26 -5.52
C PHE A 212 -8.82 -1.40 -5.20
N GLY A 213 -9.03 -2.56 -5.81
CA GLY A 213 -8.03 -3.62 -5.89
C GLY A 213 -7.10 -3.41 -7.07
N SER A 214 -5.81 -3.69 -6.90
CA SER A 214 -4.85 -3.61 -8.01
C SER A 214 -3.67 -4.56 -7.82
N ASP A 215 -3.06 -4.95 -8.95
CA ASP A 215 -1.82 -5.73 -8.97
C ASP A 215 -1.00 -5.43 -10.22
N ALA A 216 0.31 -5.69 -10.16
CA ALA A 216 1.20 -5.54 -11.30
C ALA A 216 0.95 -6.64 -12.35
N TYR A 217 0.97 -6.27 -13.62
CA TYR A 217 0.84 -7.18 -14.76
C TYR A 217 1.78 -6.79 -15.89
N GLY A 218 2.91 -7.47 -15.99
CA GLY A 218 3.97 -7.11 -16.93
C GLY A 218 4.53 -5.71 -16.64
N ASN A 219 4.58 -4.85 -17.65
CA ASN A 219 4.93 -3.43 -17.52
C ASN A 219 3.67 -2.54 -17.36
N GLY A 220 2.69 -3.03 -16.63
CA GLY A 220 1.47 -2.31 -16.34
C GLY A 220 0.83 -2.79 -15.06
N VAL A 221 -0.40 -2.35 -14.82
CA VAL A 221 -1.19 -2.72 -13.67
C VAL A 221 -2.63 -3.04 -14.05
N VAL A 222 -3.22 -3.97 -13.33
CA VAL A 222 -4.67 -4.25 -13.38
C VAL A 222 -5.32 -3.51 -12.22
N VAL A 223 -6.46 -2.87 -12.48
CA VAL A 223 -7.26 -2.17 -11.48
C VAL A 223 -8.69 -2.69 -11.54
N TRP A 224 -9.30 -2.91 -10.39
CA TRP A 224 -10.70 -3.33 -10.29
C TRP A 224 -11.46 -2.55 -9.24
N GLY A 225 -12.60 -2.00 -9.65
CA GLY A 225 -13.55 -1.37 -8.74
C GLY A 225 -13.07 -0.05 -8.15
N GLY A 226 -13.39 0.15 -6.90
CA GLY A 226 -13.11 1.37 -6.16
C GLY A 226 -14.36 2.19 -5.84
N ILE A 227 -14.11 3.40 -5.36
CA ILE A 227 -15.13 4.41 -5.04
C ILE A 227 -14.76 5.71 -5.74
N ASN A 228 -15.74 6.40 -6.30
CA ASN A 228 -15.59 7.74 -6.88
C ASN A 228 -15.97 8.87 -5.88
N LYS A 229 -15.83 10.11 -6.31
CA LYS A 229 -16.17 11.32 -5.52
C LYS A 229 -17.65 11.41 -5.10
N ASP A 230 -18.55 10.71 -5.79
CA ASP A 230 -19.98 10.67 -5.49
C ASP A 230 -20.31 9.53 -4.50
N ASN A 231 -19.28 8.87 -3.96
CA ASN A 231 -19.36 7.71 -3.07
C ASN A 231 -20.00 6.47 -3.72
N ASP A 232 -19.98 6.39 -5.05
CA ASP A 232 -20.48 5.25 -5.79
C ASP A 232 -19.42 4.15 -5.87
N ARG A 233 -19.83 2.90 -5.69
CA ARG A 233 -19.01 1.72 -5.96
C ARG A 233 -18.90 1.52 -7.47
N ILE A 234 -17.67 1.45 -7.98
CA ILE A 234 -17.40 1.34 -9.41
C ILE A 234 -17.26 -0.14 -9.79
N PRO A 235 -18.07 -0.69 -10.71
CA PRO A 235 -18.07 -2.11 -11.05
C PRO A 235 -17.25 -2.42 -12.31
N ASP A 236 -16.21 -1.67 -12.62
CA ASP A 236 -15.38 -1.84 -13.82
C ASP A 236 -13.96 -2.33 -13.49
N GLY A 237 -13.27 -2.80 -14.52
CA GLY A 237 -11.85 -3.18 -14.45
C GLY A 237 -11.06 -2.63 -15.62
N TRP A 238 -9.81 -2.27 -15.35
CA TRP A 238 -8.92 -1.62 -16.30
C TRP A 238 -7.54 -2.23 -16.29
N VAL A 239 -6.86 -2.15 -17.42
CA VAL A 239 -5.44 -2.46 -17.55
C VAL A 239 -4.72 -1.20 -18.00
N LEU A 240 -3.88 -0.64 -17.14
CA LEU A 240 -2.95 0.41 -17.50
C LEU A 240 -1.69 -0.26 -18.04
N LYS A 241 -1.25 0.13 -19.23
CA LYS A 241 0.00 -0.33 -19.85
C LYS A 241 0.92 0.87 -20.05
N LEU A 242 2.19 0.69 -19.72
CA LEU A 242 3.25 1.63 -20.04
C LEU A 242 3.94 1.15 -21.32
N GLU A 243 4.05 2.03 -22.28
CA GLU A 243 4.83 1.81 -23.52
C GLU A 243 6.32 2.01 -23.30
#